data_e69caf1186efcb04fe5323481ff2abdb
#
_entry.id   e69caf1186efcb04fe5323481ff2abdb
#
_cell.length_a   1.000
_cell.length_b   1.000
_cell.length_c   1.000
_cell.angle_alpha   90.00
_cell.angle_beta   90.00
_cell.angle_gamma   90.00
#
_symmetry.space_group_name_H-M   'P 1'
#
loop_
_entity.id
_entity.type
_entity.pdbx_description
1 polymer ?
#
loop_
_entity_poly.entity_id
_entity_poly.type
_entity_poly.pdbx_seq_one_letter_code
_entity_poly.pdbx_strand_id
1 'polypeptide(L)'
;MATKTHHHPTAHPMPALACDCHVHVFGPFDRFPLWADRAYTPGAASIEDLMALHQGLGIGRVVVVQASPQGSDNRCTVDALQRMNALGHGARGVAVIDEHTSASDLHSMHAAGVRGVRVNLESAGLHDPQVARRLMQAAAERVAPLGWHVQTYTTLDVIASLHDTLKALPTPVVIDHFGRATAAKGVAQAGFAALLSLVESGQAWVKLSAAHRISDMPDCEDARAIAQALIAANPDRMLWGTDWPHPGAWPGVPRQREAIEPFHPINDARALQRLSEWTTLSQWTRILVDNPTRLYDFSA
;
A
#
# COMPACT_ATOMS: atom_id res chain seq x y z
N MET A 1 -17.01 21.79 9.41
CA MET A 1 -18.32 21.21 8.98
C MET A 1 -18.15 19.71 9.03
N ALA A 2 -18.86 19.00 9.90
CA ALA A 2 -18.78 17.54 9.99
C ALA A 2 -19.36 16.94 8.70
N THR A 3 -18.52 16.29 7.93
CA THR A 3 -18.93 15.47 6.79
C THR A 3 -19.83 14.36 7.31
N LYS A 4 -21.10 14.38 6.92
CA LYS A 4 -22.01 13.25 7.16
C LYS A 4 -21.37 12.02 6.53
N THR A 5 -20.91 11.09 7.36
CA THR A 5 -20.52 9.75 6.93
C THR A 5 -21.74 9.08 6.33
N HIS A 6 -21.85 9.11 5.00
CA HIS A 6 -22.83 8.29 4.30
C HIS A 6 -22.43 6.83 4.52
N HIS A 7 -23.19 6.13 5.33
CA HIS A 7 -23.05 4.71 5.57
C HIS A 7 -23.36 4.01 4.23
N HIS A 8 -22.33 3.55 3.53
CA HIS A 8 -22.48 2.67 2.38
C HIS A 8 -22.41 1.23 2.90
N PRO A 9 -23.53 0.51 2.99
CA PRO A 9 -23.52 -0.86 3.51
C PRO A 9 -22.70 -1.75 2.56
N THR A 10 -21.76 -2.49 3.12
CA THR A 10 -21.01 -3.52 2.37
C THR A 10 -21.90 -4.72 2.08
N ALA A 11 -21.65 -5.43 0.97
CA ALA A 11 -22.38 -6.65 0.60
C ALA A 11 -22.15 -7.81 1.60
N HIS A 12 -21.07 -7.73 2.38
CA HIS A 12 -20.72 -8.69 3.42
C HIS A 12 -20.52 -7.96 4.76
N PRO A 13 -20.80 -8.60 5.92
CA PRO A 13 -20.50 -8.02 7.21
C PRO A 13 -18.99 -7.77 7.37
N MET A 14 -18.63 -6.67 8.04
CA MET A 14 -17.22 -6.41 8.36
C MET A 14 -16.69 -7.48 9.31
N PRO A 15 -15.62 -8.18 8.93
CA PRO A 15 -15.02 -9.17 9.83
C PRO A 15 -14.27 -8.47 10.96
N ALA A 16 -14.31 -9.07 12.15
CA ALA A 16 -13.42 -8.65 13.22
C ALA A 16 -11.95 -8.70 12.74
N LEU A 17 -11.14 -7.77 13.20
CA LEU A 17 -9.73 -7.67 12.83
C LEU A 17 -9.47 -7.37 11.34
N ALA A 18 -10.44 -6.77 10.64
CA ALA A 18 -10.21 -6.26 9.30
C ALA A 18 -9.02 -5.29 9.28
N CYS A 19 -8.19 -5.38 8.24
CA CYS A 19 -6.96 -4.63 8.10
C CYS A 19 -6.99 -3.70 6.88
N ASP A 20 -6.65 -2.43 7.09
CA ASP A 20 -6.26 -1.51 6.04
C ASP A 20 -4.75 -1.65 5.79
N CYS A 21 -4.37 -2.26 4.67
CA CYS A 21 -2.97 -2.60 4.38
C CYS A 21 -2.19 -1.48 3.69
N HIS A 22 -2.74 -0.28 3.52
CA HIS A 22 -2.03 0.82 2.90
C HIS A 22 -2.56 2.18 3.32
N VAL A 23 -1.88 2.81 4.27
CA VAL A 23 -2.13 4.19 4.68
C VAL A 23 -0.82 4.95 4.85
N HIS A 24 -0.91 6.28 4.87
CA HIS A 24 0.21 7.16 5.17
C HIS A 24 -0.15 8.09 6.32
N VAL A 25 0.82 8.40 7.19
CA VAL A 25 0.69 9.40 8.26
C VAL A 25 1.67 10.52 7.99
N PHE A 26 1.24 11.77 8.12
CA PHE A 26 2.06 12.95 7.88
C PHE A 26 2.01 13.91 9.05
N GLY A 27 3.17 14.21 9.63
CA GLY A 27 3.32 15.19 10.69
C GLY A 27 3.19 14.64 12.11
N PRO A 28 3.27 15.50 13.13
CA PRO A 28 3.50 16.96 13.00
C PRO A 28 4.89 17.29 12.42
N PHE A 29 4.97 18.25 11.52
CA PHE A 29 6.17 18.50 10.70
C PHE A 29 7.31 19.20 11.46
N ASP A 30 7.04 19.82 12.60
CA ASP A 30 8.05 20.35 13.53
C ASP A 30 8.83 19.22 14.21
N ARG A 31 8.21 18.07 14.41
CA ARG A 31 8.81 16.88 15.00
C ARG A 31 9.35 15.90 13.93
N PHE A 32 8.65 15.78 12.83
CA PHE A 32 8.96 14.88 11.71
C PHE A 32 9.05 15.69 10.41
N PRO A 33 10.18 16.35 10.15
CA PRO A 33 10.35 17.17 8.95
C PRO A 33 10.30 16.32 7.70
N LEU A 34 9.79 16.91 6.63
CA LEU A 34 9.77 16.25 5.32
C LEU A 34 11.18 16.29 4.70
N TRP A 35 11.45 15.30 3.85
CA TRP A 35 12.70 15.24 3.09
C TRP A 35 12.88 16.47 2.20
N ALA A 36 14.11 17.01 2.18
CA ALA A 36 14.41 18.26 1.45
C ALA A 36 14.16 18.10 -0.06
N ASP A 37 14.51 16.93 -0.65
CA ASP A 37 14.39 16.67 -2.09
C ASP A 37 13.09 15.98 -2.49
N ARG A 38 12.04 16.11 -1.67
CA ARG A 38 10.72 15.58 -1.98
C ARG A 38 10.12 16.18 -3.26
N ALA A 39 9.35 15.38 -3.99
CA ALA A 39 8.68 15.85 -5.20
C ALA A 39 7.44 16.72 -4.92
N TYR A 40 6.84 16.62 -3.73
CA TYR A 40 5.66 17.36 -3.30
C TYR A 40 5.61 17.51 -1.78
N THR A 41 4.82 18.46 -1.31
CA THR A 41 4.56 18.67 0.13
C THR A 41 3.11 18.27 0.43
N PRO A 42 2.87 17.19 1.20
CA PRO A 42 1.53 16.81 1.64
C PRO A 42 1.02 17.75 2.75
N GLY A 43 -0.29 17.82 2.92
CA GLY A 43 -0.90 18.32 4.14
C GLY A 43 -0.62 17.40 5.34
N ALA A 44 -0.92 17.88 6.55
CA ALA A 44 -0.90 17.01 7.74
C ALA A 44 -2.00 15.95 7.65
N ALA A 45 -1.70 14.75 8.14
CA ALA A 45 -2.63 13.62 8.23
C ALA A 45 -2.29 12.81 9.49
N SER A 46 -3.07 13.04 10.55
CA SER A 46 -2.77 12.53 11.88
C SER A 46 -3.24 11.08 12.10
N ILE A 47 -2.68 10.41 13.10
CA ILE A 47 -3.18 9.08 13.50
C ILE A 47 -4.60 9.19 14.09
N GLU A 48 -4.95 10.31 14.70
CA GLU A 48 -6.27 10.56 15.26
C GLU A 48 -7.34 10.60 14.17
N ASP A 49 -7.08 11.28 13.05
CA ASP A 49 -7.98 11.32 11.89
C ASP A 49 -8.10 9.93 11.24
N LEU A 50 -6.98 9.21 11.11
CA LEU A 50 -6.98 7.84 10.60
C LEU A 50 -7.78 6.88 11.47
N MET A 51 -7.60 6.95 12.80
CA MET A 51 -8.35 6.10 13.73
C MET A 51 -9.85 6.41 13.71
N ALA A 52 -10.22 7.68 13.56
CA ALA A 52 -11.64 8.07 13.42
C ALA A 52 -12.25 7.49 12.13
N LEU A 53 -11.51 7.52 11.01
CA LEU A 53 -11.91 6.86 9.77
C LEU A 53 -12.09 5.34 9.98
N HIS A 54 -11.10 4.68 10.55
CA HIS A 54 -11.12 3.23 10.78
C HIS A 54 -12.27 2.81 11.70
N GLN A 55 -12.54 3.58 12.75
CA GLN A 55 -13.71 3.36 13.61
C GLN A 55 -15.01 3.41 12.81
N GLY A 56 -15.15 4.39 11.92
CA GLY A 56 -16.33 4.52 11.04
C GLY A 56 -16.48 3.38 10.02
N LEU A 57 -15.37 2.76 9.62
CA LEU A 57 -15.34 1.64 8.67
C LEU A 57 -15.37 0.26 9.34
N GLY A 58 -15.21 0.17 10.65
CA GLY A 58 -15.10 -1.10 11.37
C GLY A 58 -13.75 -1.81 11.16
N ILE A 59 -12.68 -1.05 10.92
CA ILE A 59 -11.31 -1.56 10.72
C ILE A 59 -10.56 -1.56 12.05
N GLY A 60 -9.97 -2.70 12.41
CA GLY A 60 -9.25 -2.89 13.67
C GLY A 60 -7.73 -2.97 13.54
N ARG A 61 -7.20 -3.15 12.33
CA ARG A 61 -5.76 -3.29 12.07
C ARG A 61 -5.34 -2.42 10.90
N VAL A 62 -4.05 -2.03 10.89
CA VAL A 62 -3.52 -1.10 9.90
C VAL A 62 -2.08 -1.40 9.53
N VAL A 63 -1.70 -1.11 8.28
CA VAL A 63 -0.31 -1.09 7.84
C VAL A 63 0.05 0.32 7.37
N VAL A 64 0.88 1.00 8.15
CA VAL A 64 1.39 2.34 7.83
C VAL A 64 2.58 2.19 6.88
N VAL A 65 2.48 2.79 5.72
CA VAL A 65 3.50 2.75 4.68
C VAL A 65 4.25 4.07 4.67
N GLN A 66 5.58 4.02 4.75
CA GLN A 66 6.43 5.21 4.63
C GLN A 66 6.17 5.90 3.28
N ALA A 67 5.82 7.18 3.33
CA ALA A 67 5.50 7.95 2.14
C ALA A 67 6.74 8.61 1.53
N SER A 68 6.75 8.81 0.20
CA SER A 68 7.88 9.39 -0.52
C SER A 68 8.37 10.75 0.03
N PRO A 69 7.49 11.68 0.47
CA PRO A 69 7.94 12.96 1.01
C PRO A 69 8.72 12.88 2.33
N GLN A 70 8.70 11.73 2.99
CA GLN A 70 9.44 11.50 4.24
C GLN A 70 10.83 10.88 3.98
N GLY A 71 11.13 10.48 2.73
CA GLY A 71 12.41 9.83 2.40
C GLY A 71 12.66 8.58 3.23
N SER A 72 13.90 8.38 3.68
CA SER A 72 14.32 7.27 4.55
C SER A 72 14.21 7.60 6.05
N ASP A 73 13.68 8.78 6.43
CA ASP A 73 13.40 9.10 7.83
C ASP A 73 12.10 8.46 8.31
N ASN A 74 12.19 7.23 8.82
CA ASN A 74 11.04 6.45 9.25
C ASN A 74 10.48 6.83 10.63
N ARG A 75 10.98 7.87 11.29
CA ARG A 75 10.58 8.24 12.67
C ARG A 75 9.08 8.51 12.79
N CYS A 76 8.47 9.18 11.81
CA CYS A 76 7.04 9.43 11.80
C CYS A 76 6.23 8.12 11.72
N THR A 77 6.60 7.22 10.82
CA THR A 77 5.99 5.90 10.68
C THR A 77 6.14 5.09 11.97
N VAL A 78 7.34 5.01 12.54
CA VAL A 78 7.61 4.26 13.77
C VAL A 78 6.83 4.83 14.97
N ASP A 79 6.77 6.16 15.14
CA ASP A 79 5.96 6.81 16.17
C ASP A 79 4.48 6.45 16.03
N ALA A 80 3.96 6.47 14.80
CA ALA A 80 2.58 6.08 14.52
C ALA A 80 2.30 4.63 14.96
N LEU A 81 3.20 3.68 14.61
CA LEU A 81 3.05 2.29 15.01
C LEU A 81 3.02 2.12 16.54
N GLN A 82 3.96 2.75 17.23
CA GLN A 82 4.07 2.67 18.69
C GLN A 82 2.82 3.23 19.38
N ARG A 83 2.36 4.41 18.96
CA ARG A 83 1.17 5.05 19.53
C ARG A 83 -0.10 4.25 19.25
N MET A 84 -0.31 3.79 18.02
CA MET A 84 -1.49 3.02 17.65
C MET A 84 -1.53 1.66 18.38
N ASN A 85 -0.39 0.97 18.49
CA ASN A 85 -0.29 -0.28 19.25
C ASN A 85 -0.54 -0.06 20.76
N ALA A 86 -0.05 1.05 21.33
CA ALA A 86 -0.32 1.41 22.73
C ALA A 86 -1.81 1.70 22.99
N LEU A 87 -2.55 2.13 21.98
CA LEU A 87 -4.00 2.34 22.03
C LEU A 87 -4.81 1.06 21.73
N GLY A 88 -4.13 -0.08 21.53
CA GLY A 88 -4.80 -1.36 21.23
C GLY A 88 -5.21 -1.52 19.75
N HIS A 89 -4.78 -0.61 18.88
CA HIS A 89 -5.01 -0.69 17.44
C HIS A 89 -3.86 -1.48 16.81
N GLY A 90 -4.12 -2.67 16.29
CA GLY A 90 -3.05 -3.50 15.72
C GLY A 90 -2.38 -2.82 14.55
N ALA A 91 -1.14 -2.34 14.73
CA ALA A 91 -0.41 -1.59 13.71
C ALA A 91 0.87 -2.29 13.29
N ARG A 92 1.14 -2.32 11.97
CA ARG A 92 2.38 -2.77 11.34
C ARG A 92 2.87 -1.71 10.37
N GLY A 93 4.13 -1.80 9.96
CA GLY A 93 4.77 -0.79 9.11
C GLY A 93 5.51 -1.35 7.91
N VAL A 94 5.64 -0.50 6.89
CA VAL A 94 6.52 -0.68 5.75
C VAL A 94 7.43 0.55 5.67
N ALA A 95 8.73 0.35 5.84
CA ALA A 95 9.74 1.40 5.90
C ALA A 95 10.36 1.69 4.53
N VAL A 96 11.08 2.80 4.41
CA VAL A 96 12.03 3.06 3.31
C VAL A 96 13.43 3.03 3.89
N ILE A 97 14.34 2.29 3.27
CA ILE A 97 15.73 2.16 3.72
C ILE A 97 16.69 2.63 2.63
N ASP A 98 17.85 3.09 3.05
CA ASP A 98 18.97 3.52 2.20
C ASP A 98 20.28 2.84 2.63
N GLU A 99 21.39 3.23 2.02
CA GLU A 99 22.72 2.71 2.34
C GLU A 99 23.19 3.03 3.75
N HIS A 100 22.63 4.04 4.38
CA HIS A 100 22.99 4.48 5.75
C HIS A 100 22.18 3.75 6.82
N THR A 101 21.09 3.07 6.46
CA THR A 101 20.26 2.32 7.40
C THR A 101 21.05 1.12 7.94
N SER A 102 21.39 1.11 9.22
CA SER A 102 22.18 0.05 9.84
C SER A 102 21.35 -1.21 10.14
N ALA A 103 22.03 -2.32 10.43
CA ALA A 103 21.38 -3.54 10.94
C ALA A 103 20.66 -3.27 12.28
N SER A 104 21.23 -2.43 13.15
CA SER A 104 20.59 -2.01 14.41
C SER A 104 19.29 -1.25 14.16
N ASP A 105 19.26 -0.37 13.15
CA ASP A 105 18.03 0.35 12.77
C ASP A 105 16.94 -0.59 12.28
N LEU A 106 17.32 -1.59 11.45
CA LEU A 106 16.41 -2.62 10.98
C LEU A 106 15.81 -3.43 12.14
N HIS A 107 16.61 -3.82 13.12
CA HIS A 107 16.12 -4.53 14.31
C HIS A 107 15.21 -3.65 15.17
N SER A 108 15.55 -2.38 15.34
CA SER A 108 14.72 -1.42 16.08
C SER A 108 13.36 -1.21 15.41
N MET A 109 13.34 -1.07 14.08
CA MET A 109 12.12 -0.99 13.29
C MET A 109 11.30 -2.28 13.37
N HIS A 110 11.96 -3.46 13.34
CA HIS A 110 11.29 -4.76 13.51
C HIS A 110 10.57 -4.84 14.86
N ALA A 111 11.27 -4.46 15.94
CA ALA A 111 10.69 -4.42 17.29
C ALA A 111 9.50 -3.45 17.40
N ALA A 112 9.53 -2.34 16.63
CA ALA A 112 8.42 -1.38 16.56
C ALA A 112 7.22 -1.88 15.70
N GLY A 113 7.36 -3.00 14.99
CA GLY A 113 6.27 -3.58 14.20
C GLY A 113 6.42 -3.42 12.67
N VAL A 114 7.57 -2.96 12.16
CA VAL A 114 7.84 -2.96 10.72
C VAL A 114 8.00 -4.39 10.22
N ARG A 115 7.39 -4.69 9.05
CA ARG A 115 7.41 -6.02 8.43
C ARG A 115 7.74 -6.01 6.93
N GLY A 116 8.16 -4.86 6.41
CA GLY A 116 8.57 -4.75 5.02
C GLY A 116 9.29 -3.45 4.73
N VAL A 117 9.87 -3.39 3.53
CA VAL A 117 10.46 -2.17 2.99
C VAL A 117 9.82 -1.82 1.65
N ARG A 118 9.77 -0.53 1.33
CA ARG A 118 9.21 -0.02 0.10
C ARG A 118 10.31 0.46 -0.86
N VAL A 119 10.27 -0.04 -2.10
CA VAL A 119 11.01 0.48 -3.24
C VAL A 119 10.01 1.18 -4.18
N ASN A 120 9.96 2.50 -4.10
CA ASN A 120 9.01 3.30 -4.87
C ASN A 120 9.64 3.76 -6.19
N LEU A 121 9.49 2.95 -7.23
CA LEU A 121 10.07 3.20 -8.55
C LEU A 121 9.31 4.30 -9.31
N GLU A 122 7.98 4.30 -9.19
CA GLU A 122 7.11 5.22 -9.92
C GLU A 122 7.30 6.69 -9.49
N SER A 123 7.21 6.96 -8.19
CA SER A 123 7.37 8.33 -7.68
C SER A 123 8.79 8.88 -7.85
N ALA A 124 9.77 8.01 -7.98
CA ALA A 124 11.15 8.37 -8.25
C ALA A 124 11.46 8.50 -9.76
N GLY A 125 10.48 8.20 -10.64
CA GLY A 125 10.68 8.22 -12.08
C GLY A 125 11.69 7.16 -12.58
N LEU A 126 11.86 6.08 -11.84
CA LEU A 126 12.86 5.04 -12.12
C LEU A 126 12.23 3.93 -12.98
N HIS A 127 12.19 4.16 -14.29
CA HIS A 127 11.63 3.21 -15.26
C HIS A 127 12.70 2.33 -15.93
N ASP A 128 14.00 2.56 -15.67
CA ASP A 128 15.08 1.70 -16.18
C ASP A 128 15.03 0.34 -15.45
N PRO A 129 14.80 -0.77 -16.19
CA PRO A 129 14.69 -2.10 -15.59
C PRO A 129 15.96 -2.56 -14.87
N GLN A 130 17.14 -2.10 -15.28
CA GLN A 130 18.38 -2.47 -14.61
C GLN A 130 18.54 -1.78 -13.25
N VAL A 131 18.16 -0.50 -13.19
CA VAL A 131 18.13 0.24 -11.91
C VAL A 131 17.10 -0.37 -10.98
N ALA A 132 15.89 -0.60 -11.47
CA ALA A 132 14.82 -1.23 -10.70
C ALA A 132 15.23 -2.61 -10.15
N ARG A 133 15.86 -3.45 -10.98
CA ARG A 133 16.39 -4.76 -10.59
C ARG A 133 17.35 -4.66 -9.41
N ARG A 134 18.38 -3.81 -9.54
CA ARG A 134 19.39 -3.63 -8.47
C ARG A 134 18.77 -3.18 -7.17
N LEU A 135 17.84 -2.22 -7.22
CA LEU A 135 17.16 -1.71 -6.01
C LEU A 135 16.30 -2.79 -5.35
N MET A 136 15.54 -3.56 -6.13
CA MET A 136 14.69 -4.63 -5.60
C MET A 136 15.54 -5.76 -4.98
N GLN A 137 16.63 -6.17 -5.64
CA GLN A 137 17.54 -7.21 -5.14
C GLN A 137 18.24 -6.75 -3.85
N ALA A 138 18.83 -5.54 -3.85
CA ALA A 138 19.51 -5.00 -2.68
C ALA A 138 18.57 -4.85 -1.47
N ALA A 139 17.33 -4.39 -1.69
CA ALA A 139 16.34 -4.31 -0.63
C ALA A 139 15.99 -5.71 -0.09
N ALA A 140 15.72 -6.68 -0.98
CA ALA A 140 15.35 -8.04 -0.60
C ALA A 140 16.44 -8.75 0.20
N GLU A 141 17.70 -8.68 -0.27
CA GLU A 141 18.85 -9.27 0.42
C GLU A 141 19.03 -8.74 1.86
N ARG A 142 18.81 -7.41 2.03
CA ARG A 142 18.97 -6.77 3.34
C ARG A 142 17.89 -7.18 4.34
N VAL A 143 16.66 -7.43 3.88
CA VAL A 143 15.52 -7.66 4.77
C VAL A 143 15.08 -9.12 4.88
N ALA A 144 15.58 -9.99 4.01
CA ALA A 144 15.32 -11.44 4.06
C ALA A 144 15.61 -12.08 5.43
N PRO A 145 16.72 -11.75 6.12
CA PRO A 145 16.99 -12.32 7.45
C PRO A 145 15.96 -11.96 8.52
N LEU A 146 15.18 -10.88 8.31
CA LEU A 146 14.11 -10.44 9.21
C LEU A 146 12.75 -11.03 8.84
N GLY A 147 12.66 -11.80 7.75
CA GLY A 147 11.39 -12.30 7.23
C GLY A 147 10.47 -11.21 6.65
N TRP A 148 11.03 -10.05 6.30
CA TRP A 148 10.24 -8.95 5.74
C TRP A 148 9.99 -9.15 4.24
N HIS A 149 8.95 -8.50 3.73
CA HIS A 149 8.68 -8.42 2.29
C HIS A 149 9.25 -7.14 1.67
N VAL A 150 9.38 -7.13 0.35
CA VAL A 150 9.66 -5.92 -0.43
C VAL A 150 8.38 -5.46 -1.12
N GLN A 151 7.92 -4.25 -0.80
CA GLN A 151 6.79 -3.61 -1.44
C GLN A 151 7.26 -2.69 -2.56
N THR A 152 6.59 -2.68 -3.71
CA THR A 152 6.93 -1.78 -4.82
C THR A 152 5.70 -1.10 -5.41
N TYR A 153 5.89 0.17 -5.77
CA TYR A 153 4.95 0.96 -6.55
C TYR A 153 5.56 1.23 -7.92
N THR A 154 5.04 0.59 -8.95
CA THR A 154 5.59 0.61 -10.32
C THR A 154 4.53 0.24 -11.35
N THR A 155 4.87 0.34 -12.65
CA THR A 155 3.97 0.03 -13.77
C THR A 155 4.05 -1.44 -14.20
N LEU A 156 3.04 -1.90 -14.95
CA LEU A 156 3.02 -3.25 -15.51
C LEU A 156 4.21 -3.55 -16.42
N ASP A 157 4.68 -2.56 -17.18
CA ASP A 157 5.84 -2.74 -18.08
C ASP A 157 7.12 -3.03 -17.29
N VAL A 158 7.33 -2.34 -16.17
CA VAL A 158 8.45 -2.61 -15.27
C VAL A 158 8.28 -3.97 -14.60
N ILE A 159 7.09 -4.32 -14.13
CA ILE A 159 6.81 -5.66 -13.55
C ILE A 159 7.14 -6.75 -14.56
N ALA A 160 6.70 -6.61 -15.82
CA ALA A 160 6.96 -7.59 -16.87
C ALA A 160 8.46 -7.72 -17.17
N SER A 161 9.17 -6.59 -17.22
CA SER A 161 10.64 -6.59 -17.46
C SER A 161 11.44 -7.20 -16.31
N LEU A 162 10.88 -7.19 -15.11
CA LEU A 162 11.49 -7.73 -13.88
C LEU A 162 10.95 -9.10 -13.48
N HIS A 163 10.04 -9.71 -14.26
CA HIS A 163 9.32 -10.92 -13.89
C HIS A 163 10.21 -11.99 -13.26
N ASP A 164 11.26 -12.42 -13.94
CA ASP A 164 12.17 -13.47 -13.45
C ASP A 164 12.96 -13.03 -12.21
N THR A 165 13.32 -11.76 -12.16
CA THR A 165 13.99 -11.18 -10.99
C THR A 165 13.06 -11.22 -9.78
N LEU A 166 11.83 -10.72 -9.91
CA LEU A 166 10.83 -10.70 -8.82
C LEU A 166 10.51 -12.11 -8.34
N LYS A 167 10.41 -13.06 -9.27
CA LYS A 167 10.16 -14.47 -8.96
C LYS A 167 11.30 -15.13 -8.17
N ALA A 168 12.54 -14.68 -8.37
CA ALA A 168 13.74 -15.22 -7.73
C ALA A 168 14.15 -14.50 -6.44
N LEU A 169 13.46 -13.43 -6.02
CA LEU A 169 13.82 -12.73 -4.79
C LEU A 169 13.66 -13.64 -3.56
N PRO A 170 14.56 -13.51 -2.57
CA PRO A 170 14.50 -14.31 -1.33
C PRO A 170 13.37 -13.88 -0.39
N THR A 171 12.58 -12.88 -0.76
CA THR A 171 11.48 -12.31 0.03
C THR A 171 10.20 -12.29 -0.78
N PRO A 172 9.01 -12.32 -0.14
CA PRO A 172 7.77 -12.01 -0.84
C PRO A 172 7.82 -10.59 -1.42
N VAL A 173 7.12 -10.39 -2.54
CA VAL A 173 6.95 -9.08 -3.18
C VAL A 173 5.52 -8.61 -3.00
N VAL A 174 5.33 -7.36 -2.61
CA VAL A 174 4.02 -6.71 -2.55
C VAL A 174 3.92 -5.65 -3.63
N ILE A 175 2.96 -5.80 -4.53
CA ILE A 175 2.71 -4.87 -5.63
C ILE A 175 1.57 -3.92 -5.22
N ASP A 176 1.84 -2.61 -5.23
CA ASP A 176 0.86 -1.59 -4.89
C ASP A 176 -0.19 -1.39 -6.00
N HIS A 177 -1.41 -1.05 -5.59
CA HIS A 177 -2.46 -0.47 -6.42
C HIS A 177 -2.71 -1.21 -7.75
N PHE A 178 -3.10 -2.48 -7.69
CA PHE A 178 -3.40 -3.33 -8.86
C PHE A 178 -2.24 -3.45 -9.87
N GLY A 179 -0.99 -3.21 -9.44
CA GLY A 179 0.16 -3.15 -10.34
C GLY A 179 0.09 -2.02 -11.35
N ARG A 180 -0.66 -0.95 -11.07
CA ARG A 180 -0.86 0.16 -12.01
C ARG A 180 -1.47 -0.27 -13.36
N ALA A 181 -2.26 -1.36 -13.36
CA ALA A 181 -3.06 -1.72 -14.53
C ALA A 181 -3.98 -0.56 -14.92
N THR A 182 -4.23 -0.35 -16.22
CA THR A 182 -5.21 0.63 -16.69
C THR A 182 -6.56 -0.07 -16.82
N ALA A 183 -7.56 0.29 -16.02
CA ALA A 183 -8.84 -0.42 -15.98
C ALA A 183 -9.54 -0.45 -17.36
N ALA A 184 -9.54 0.67 -18.09
CA ALA A 184 -10.12 0.77 -19.43
C ALA A 184 -9.47 -0.17 -20.48
N LYS A 185 -8.22 -0.63 -20.26
CA LYS A 185 -7.54 -1.59 -21.15
C LYS A 185 -7.90 -3.05 -20.84
N GLY A 186 -8.57 -3.30 -19.72
CA GLY A 186 -8.96 -4.65 -19.30
C GLY A 186 -7.78 -5.59 -19.02
N VAL A 187 -8.08 -6.88 -18.94
CA VAL A 187 -7.09 -7.91 -18.52
C VAL A 187 -6.12 -8.34 -19.62
N ALA A 188 -6.38 -7.99 -20.88
CA ALA A 188 -5.52 -8.34 -22.00
C ALA A 188 -4.38 -7.35 -22.24
N GLN A 189 -4.24 -6.35 -21.39
CA GLN A 189 -3.20 -5.32 -21.53
C GLN A 189 -1.79 -5.88 -21.34
N ALA A 190 -0.80 -5.23 -21.97
CA ALA A 190 0.59 -5.62 -21.86
C ALA A 190 1.06 -5.65 -20.41
N GLY A 191 1.88 -6.63 -20.04
CA GLY A 191 2.44 -6.80 -18.70
C GLY A 191 1.50 -7.43 -17.68
N PHE A 192 0.18 -7.45 -17.90
CA PHE A 192 -0.76 -7.98 -16.92
C PHE A 192 -0.62 -9.51 -16.72
N ALA A 193 -0.34 -10.24 -17.80
CA ALA A 193 -0.06 -11.68 -17.71
C ALA A 193 1.17 -12.02 -16.86
N ALA A 194 2.21 -11.16 -16.90
CA ALA A 194 3.38 -11.31 -16.03
C ALA A 194 3.04 -11.10 -14.55
N LEU A 195 2.20 -10.10 -14.25
CA LEU A 195 1.70 -9.90 -12.89
C LEU A 195 0.87 -11.10 -12.40
N LEU A 196 -0.05 -11.64 -13.24
CA LEU A 196 -0.83 -12.83 -12.89
C LEU A 196 0.07 -14.04 -12.61
N SER A 197 1.08 -14.29 -13.44
CA SER A 197 2.06 -15.37 -13.23
C SER A 197 2.80 -15.27 -11.89
N LEU A 198 3.20 -14.07 -11.47
CA LEU A 198 3.83 -13.84 -10.18
C LEU A 198 2.85 -14.09 -9.00
N VAL A 199 1.60 -13.74 -9.17
CA VAL A 199 0.53 -13.98 -8.19
C VAL A 199 0.22 -15.48 -8.08
N GLU A 200 0.04 -16.18 -9.21
CA GLU A 200 -0.20 -17.62 -9.28
C GLU A 200 0.92 -18.44 -8.64
N SER A 201 2.17 -18.04 -8.86
CA SER A 201 3.33 -18.68 -8.23
C SER A 201 3.39 -18.51 -6.71
N GLY A 202 2.58 -17.60 -6.14
CA GLY A 202 2.61 -17.26 -4.72
C GLY A 202 3.72 -16.31 -4.31
N GLN A 203 4.57 -15.85 -5.23
CA GLN A 203 5.68 -14.95 -4.95
C GLN A 203 5.21 -13.50 -4.75
N ALA A 204 4.23 -13.06 -5.52
CA ALA A 204 3.70 -11.70 -5.42
C ALA A 204 2.36 -11.64 -4.71
N TRP A 205 2.22 -10.61 -3.88
CA TRP A 205 0.99 -10.12 -3.29
C TRP A 205 0.57 -8.85 -4.02
N VAL A 206 -0.73 -8.60 -4.14
CA VAL A 206 -1.25 -7.39 -4.79
C VAL A 206 -2.21 -6.67 -3.86
N LYS A 207 -2.02 -5.36 -3.72
CA LYS A 207 -2.96 -4.49 -3.01
C LYS A 207 -4.07 -4.04 -3.96
N LEU A 208 -5.29 -4.47 -3.68
CA LEU A 208 -6.52 -3.98 -4.31
C LEU A 208 -6.91 -2.65 -3.65
N SER A 209 -6.12 -1.62 -3.87
CA SER A 209 -6.20 -0.33 -3.19
C SER A 209 -6.16 0.81 -4.20
N ALA A 210 -6.73 1.97 -3.84
CA ALA A 210 -6.68 3.17 -4.66
C ALA A 210 -7.14 2.94 -6.13
N ALA A 211 -8.31 2.35 -6.32
CA ALA A 211 -8.85 2.07 -7.65
C ALA A 211 -8.93 3.32 -8.55
N HIS A 212 -9.04 4.51 -7.96
CA HIS A 212 -9.00 5.80 -8.66
C HIS A 212 -7.65 6.09 -9.37
N ARG A 213 -6.59 5.33 -9.05
CA ARG A 213 -5.28 5.46 -9.74
C ARG A 213 -5.21 4.67 -11.03
N ILE A 214 -6.16 3.78 -11.24
CA ILE A 214 -6.18 2.89 -12.42
C ILE A 214 -7.43 3.07 -13.27
N SER A 215 -8.42 3.85 -12.81
CA SER A 215 -9.70 4.10 -13.47
C SER A 215 -9.97 5.59 -13.57
N ASP A 216 -10.46 6.02 -14.72
CA ASP A 216 -10.97 7.39 -14.95
C ASP A 216 -12.48 7.49 -14.69
N MET A 217 -13.16 6.37 -14.38
CA MET A 217 -14.58 6.37 -14.05
C MET A 217 -14.82 6.83 -12.60
N PRO A 218 -15.83 7.65 -12.32
CA PRO A 218 -16.09 8.16 -10.98
C PRO A 218 -16.23 7.07 -9.91
N ASP A 219 -16.87 5.95 -10.28
CA ASP A 219 -17.08 4.79 -9.39
C ASP A 219 -16.06 3.68 -9.57
N CYS A 220 -15.08 3.83 -10.45
CA CYS A 220 -14.05 2.84 -10.75
C CYS A 220 -14.61 1.41 -11.02
N GLU A 221 -15.82 1.31 -11.59
CA GLU A 221 -16.45 -0.01 -11.85
C GLU A 221 -15.69 -0.84 -12.89
N ASP A 222 -14.99 -0.19 -13.82
CA ASP A 222 -14.11 -0.85 -14.79
C ASP A 222 -12.91 -1.55 -14.15
N ALA A 223 -12.53 -1.20 -12.92
CA ALA A 223 -11.49 -1.90 -12.16
C ALA A 223 -11.94 -3.29 -11.68
N ARG A 224 -13.24 -3.60 -11.70
CA ARG A 224 -13.80 -4.91 -11.29
C ARG A 224 -13.14 -6.07 -12.03
N ALA A 225 -13.01 -5.97 -13.36
CA ALA A 225 -12.43 -7.04 -14.16
C ALA A 225 -10.98 -7.35 -13.77
N ILE A 226 -10.19 -6.30 -13.51
CA ILE A 226 -8.81 -6.43 -13.02
C ILE A 226 -8.77 -7.08 -11.63
N ALA A 227 -9.60 -6.59 -10.70
CA ALA A 227 -9.69 -7.14 -9.35
C ALA A 227 -10.05 -8.64 -9.38
N GLN A 228 -11.08 -9.01 -10.13
CA GLN A 228 -11.55 -10.40 -10.23
C GLN A 228 -10.52 -11.32 -10.87
N ALA A 229 -9.77 -10.85 -11.87
CA ALA A 229 -8.69 -11.64 -12.47
C ALA A 229 -7.56 -11.89 -11.47
N LEU A 230 -7.16 -10.89 -10.70
CA LEU A 230 -6.14 -11.02 -9.64
C LEU A 230 -6.60 -11.97 -8.52
N ILE A 231 -7.86 -11.83 -8.06
CA ILE A 231 -8.44 -12.70 -7.04
C ILE A 231 -8.54 -14.14 -7.55
N ALA A 232 -8.93 -14.34 -8.81
CA ALA A 232 -9.02 -15.67 -9.42
C ALA A 232 -7.65 -16.34 -9.56
N ALA A 233 -6.61 -15.58 -9.86
CA ALA A 233 -5.24 -16.08 -9.95
C ALA A 233 -4.74 -16.65 -8.61
N ASN A 234 -4.94 -15.92 -7.51
CA ASN A 234 -4.63 -16.43 -6.16
C ASN A 234 -5.29 -15.56 -5.08
N PRO A 235 -6.43 -15.96 -4.51
CA PRO A 235 -7.11 -15.18 -3.47
C PRO A 235 -6.29 -15.05 -2.17
N ASP A 236 -5.31 -15.94 -1.93
CA ASP A 236 -4.43 -15.92 -0.76
C ASP A 236 -3.28 -14.92 -0.89
N ARG A 237 -3.22 -14.16 -1.98
CA ARG A 237 -2.19 -13.16 -2.27
C ARG A 237 -2.78 -11.76 -2.46
N MET A 238 -4.05 -11.58 -2.15
CA MET A 238 -4.73 -10.28 -2.27
C MET A 238 -4.77 -9.57 -0.92
N LEU A 239 -4.53 -8.27 -0.95
CA LEU A 239 -4.63 -7.35 0.18
C LEU A 239 -5.56 -6.20 -0.22
N TRP A 240 -6.11 -5.49 0.77
CA TRP A 240 -6.85 -4.27 0.54
C TRP A 240 -6.27 -3.11 1.35
N GLY A 241 -6.47 -1.88 0.91
CA GLY A 241 -6.12 -0.67 1.64
C GLY A 241 -6.81 0.55 1.05
N THR A 242 -7.02 1.57 1.87
CA THR A 242 -7.63 2.83 1.47
C THR A 242 -6.70 3.67 0.60
N ASP A 243 -5.40 3.64 0.87
CA ASP A 243 -4.41 4.63 0.42
C ASP A 243 -4.62 6.00 1.10
N TRP A 244 -5.31 6.01 2.27
CA TRP A 244 -5.52 7.25 3.03
C TRP A 244 -4.18 7.93 3.38
N PRO A 245 -4.08 9.26 3.34
CA PRO A 245 -5.09 10.26 3.04
C PRO A 245 -5.25 10.59 1.54
N HIS A 246 -4.88 9.68 0.64
CA HIS A 246 -4.99 9.77 -0.81
C HIS A 246 -4.05 10.81 -1.44
N PRO A 247 -2.74 10.77 -1.14
CA PRO A 247 -1.77 11.64 -1.80
C PRO A 247 -1.63 11.23 -3.27
N GLY A 248 -1.47 12.18 -4.16
CA GLY A 248 -1.24 11.86 -5.57
C GLY A 248 -1.21 13.10 -6.44
N ALA A 249 -0.49 13.01 -7.57
CA ALA A 249 -0.47 14.07 -8.54
C ALA A 249 -1.87 14.30 -9.12
N TRP A 250 -2.24 15.57 -9.29
CA TRP A 250 -3.47 15.95 -9.96
C TRP A 250 -3.24 15.99 -11.48
N PRO A 251 -4.13 15.43 -12.29
CA PRO A 251 -4.00 15.45 -13.75
C PRO A 251 -3.81 16.86 -14.28
N GLY A 252 -2.76 17.07 -15.09
CA GLY A 252 -2.45 18.36 -15.68
C GLY A 252 -1.90 19.43 -14.73
N VAL A 253 -1.70 19.13 -13.46
CA VAL A 253 -1.14 20.06 -12.47
C VAL A 253 0.30 19.65 -12.15
N PRO A 254 1.31 20.46 -12.47
CA PRO A 254 2.68 20.19 -12.07
C PRO A 254 2.83 20.18 -10.56
N ARG A 255 3.56 19.21 -10.02
CA ARG A 255 3.88 19.17 -8.60
C ARG A 255 4.82 20.31 -8.20
N GLN A 256 4.55 20.88 -7.04
CA GLN A 256 5.35 21.97 -6.47
C GLN A 256 5.78 21.58 -5.05
N ARG A 257 7.08 21.66 -4.81
CA ARG A 257 7.65 21.34 -3.49
C ARG A 257 7.25 22.33 -2.41
N GLU A 258 7.12 23.59 -2.78
CA GLU A 258 6.89 24.74 -1.88
C GLU A 258 5.42 24.92 -1.49
N ALA A 259 4.51 24.28 -2.22
CA ALA A 259 3.08 24.38 -1.98
C ALA A 259 2.52 23.05 -1.45
N ILE A 260 1.54 23.14 -0.54
CA ILE A 260 0.82 21.95 -0.06
C ILE A 260 -0.03 21.38 -1.22
N GLU A 261 0.25 20.13 -1.58
CA GLU A 261 -0.56 19.37 -2.53
C GLU A 261 -1.78 18.80 -1.80
N PRO A 262 -3.02 19.17 -2.19
CA PRO A 262 -4.21 18.66 -1.52
C PRO A 262 -4.40 17.17 -1.80
N PHE A 263 -4.94 16.45 -0.84
CA PHE A 263 -5.34 15.05 -0.99
C PHE A 263 -6.55 14.92 -1.91
N HIS A 264 -6.64 13.78 -2.61
CA HIS A 264 -7.83 13.48 -3.43
C HIS A 264 -9.04 13.21 -2.53
N PRO A 265 -10.24 13.74 -2.86
CA PRO A 265 -11.46 13.56 -2.06
C PRO A 265 -12.08 12.18 -2.31
N ILE A 266 -11.46 11.13 -1.84
CA ILE A 266 -11.93 9.75 -2.02
C ILE A 266 -12.92 9.39 -0.91
N ASN A 267 -13.96 8.64 -1.26
CA ASN A 267 -14.91 8.06 -0.31
C ASN A 267 -14.49 6.62 0.02
N ASP A 268 -13.83 6.44 1.17
CA ASP A 268 -13.29 5.14 1.61
C ASP A 268 -14.40 4.12 1.89
N ALA A 269 -15.54 4.55 2.41
CA ALA A 269 -16.69 3.67 2.62
C ALA A 269 -17.20 3.10 1.29
N ARG A 270 -17.26 3.93 0.24
CA ARG A 270 -17.63 3.46 -1.11
C ARG A 270 -16.56 2.57 -1.72
N ALA A 271 -15.26 2.85 -1.48
CA ALA A 271 -14.16 1.99 -1.94
C ALA A 271 -14.23 0.60 -1.29
N LEU A 272 -14.51 0.54 0.01
CA LEU A 272 -14.69 -0.70 0.75
C LEU A 272 -15.95 -1.46 0.30
N GLN A 273 -17.06 -0.75 0.08
CA GLN A 273 -18.29 -1.32 -0.46
C GLN A 273 -18.03 -1.98 -1.82
N ARG A 274 -17.33 -1.31 -2.75
CA ARG A 274 -16.98 -1.88 -4.07
C ARG A 274 -16.20 -3.20 -3.93
N LEU A 275 -15.21 -3.25 -3.05
CA LEU A 275 -14.50 -4.52 -2.82
C LEU A 275 -15.48 -5.62 -2.39
N SER A 276 -16.43 -5.32 -1.51
CA SER A 276 -17.42 -6.30 -1.06
C SER A 276 -18.32 -6.80 -2.20
N GLU A 277 -18.64 -5.94 -3.17
CA GLU A 277 -19.41 -6.28 -4.36
C GLU A 277 -18.60 -7.11 -5.39
N TRP A 278 -17.27 -7.08 -5.33
CA TRP A 278 -16.37 -7.81 -6.23
C TRP A 278 -15.94 -9.17 -5.69
N THR A 279 -16.28 -9.49 -4.44
CA THR A 279 -15.78 -10.65 -3.71
C THR A 279 -16.92 -11.52 -3.19
N THR A 280 -16.64 -12.82 -3.00
CA THR A 280 -17.45 -13.69 -2.15
C THR A 280 -17.13 -13.44 -0.67
N LEU A 281 -17.98 -13.87 0.25
CA LEU A 281 -17.72 -13.75 1.69
C LEU A 281 -16.38 -14.39 2.11
N SER A 282 -16.03 -15.53 1.54
CA SER A 282 -14.74 -16.18 1.83
C SER A 282 -13.54 -15.35 1.35
N GLN A 283 -13.61 -14.80 0.13
CA GLN A 283 -12.57 -13.91 -0.40
C GLN A 283 -12.46 -12.62 0.40
N TRP A 284 -13.59 -12.05 0.81
CA TRP A 284 -13.67 -10.88 1.66
C TRP A 284 -12.91 -11.07 2.98
N THR A 285 -13.18 -12.18 3.68
CA THR A 285 -12.48 -12.49 4.94
C THR A 285 -10.99 -12.71 4.71
N ARG A 286 -10.61 -13.45 3.66
CA ARG A 286 -9.19 -13.66 3.32
C ARG A 286 -8.46 -12.36 3.06
N ILE A 287 -9.02 -11.47 2.24
CA ILE A 287 -8.38 -10.21 1.84
C ILE A 287 -8.23 -9.27 3.02
N LEU A 288 -9.24 -9.19 3.88
CA LEU A 288 -9.23 -8.23 5.00
C LEU A 288 -8.61 -8.78 6.29
N VAL A 289 -8.55 -10.10 6.47
CA VAL A 289 -8.13 -10.69 7.75
C VAL A 289 -6.97 -11.67 7.59
N ASP A 290 -7.17 -12.77 6.86
CA ASP A 290 -6.23 -13.89 6.87
C ASP A 290 -4.91 -13.54 6.18
N ASN A 291 -5.00 -12.90 5.04
CA ASN A 291 -3.85 -12.51 4.24
C ASN A 291 -2.99 -11.45 4.94
N PRO A 292 -3.56 -10.34 5.47
CA PRO A 292 -2.79 -9.40 6.30
C PRO A 292 -2.15 -10.05 7.52
N THR A 293 -2.87 -10.95 8.20
CA THR A 293 -2.35 -11.68 9.37
C THR A 293 -1.08 -12.42 9.00
N ARG A 294 -1.09 -13.15 7.89
CA ARG A 294 0.05 -13.95 7.41
C ARG A 294 1.23 -13.10 6.96
N LEU A 295 0.97 -12.07 6.14
CA LEU A 295 2.06 -11.28 5.53
C LEU A 295 2.73 -10.35 6.53
N TYR A 296 1.93 -9.72 7.40
CA TYR A 296 2.44 -8.70 8.31
C TYR A 296 2.65 -9.21 9.74
N ASP A 297 2.54 -10.53 9.97
CA ASP A 297 2.78 -11.16 11.26
C ASP A 297 1.93 -10.51 12.38
N PHE A 298 0.64 -10.36 12.13
CA PHE A 298 -0.29 -10.00 13.19
C PHE A 298 -0.59 -11.23 14.06
N SER A 299 -0.76 -10.99 15.36
CA SER A 299 -1.30 -12.01 16.26
C SER A 299 -2.73 -12.39 15.82
N ALA A 300 -3.03 -13.67 15.89
CA ALA A 300 -4.34 -14.22 15.57
C ALA A 300 -5.41 -13.75 16.57
#